data_e834ba506640a8e3060ae0a01f5f5c0d
#
_entry.id   e834ba506640a8e3060ae0a01f5f5c0d
#
_cell.length_a   1.000
_cell.length_b   1.000
_cell.length_c   1.000
_cell.angle_alpha   90.00
_cell.angle_beta   90.00
_cell.angle_gamma   90.00
#
_symmetry.space_group_name_H-M   'P 1'
#
loop_
_entity.id
_entity.type
_entity.pdbx_description
1 polymer ?
#
loop_
_entity_poly.entity_id
_entity_poly.type
_entity_poly.pdbx_seq_one_letter_code
_entity_poly.pdbx_strand_id
1 'polypeptide(L)'
;MCIRDSFISIHILDEVRCAPLLVILSYCLIPASVHACINGYYYGKKKTLVPSLSQLMEQVVRVLSVYTLYLICMEKSYPITPSIAVWGVVCGELASSLFSVSCLHFKKCSRHIKRIFKELSLFALPLTTNHVAYHLFSSIEAILIPICLKKYGYSNQDALSVFGIFTGMAMPMILFPNVLVNSVSVLLMPAISEAYARKDFHLIRRTIKKTVFYCLLLGFSCTFGFLLTGKWIGQFIFQNTLAGSFILILSWICPFLYLSTTLTSVLHGLGKPGCAFYINMSGCALRIFFIYALIPTYGIRCYLYGMLAGELLTTFLSFLALLRFARKKSPENSLL
;
A
#
# COMPACT_ATOMS: atom_id res chain seq x y z
N MET A 1 -22.38 -1.17 -17.34
CA MET A 1 -21.09 -0.63 -16.96
C MET A 1 -21.07 0.89 -16.99
N CYS A 2 -21.37 1.55 -18.10
CA CYS A 2 -21.33 3.03 -18.21
C CYS A 2 -22.10 3.82 -17.13
N ILE A 3 -23.27 3.36 -16.69
CA ILE A 3 -24.06 4.09 -15.66
C ILE A 3 -23.36 4.10 -14.29
N ARG A 4 -22.71 3.01 -13.90
CA ARG A 4 -21.98 2.91 -12.63
C ARG A 4 -20.71 3.76 -12.62
N ASP A 5 -19.98 3.80 -13.73
CA ASP A 5 -18.72 4.52 -13.85
C ASP A 5 -18.99 6.04 -13.92
N SER A 6 -20.06 6.45 -14.58
CA SER A 6 -20.55 7.83 -14.57
C SER A 6 -21.07 8.24 -13.19
N PHE A 7 -21.76 7.34 -12.46
CA PHE A 7 -22.22 7.63 -11.11
C PHE A 7 -21.05 7.90 -10.14
N ILE A 8 -20.00 7.06 -10.19
CA ILE A 8 -18.81 7.23 -9.35
C ILE A 8 -18.09 8.54 -9.72
N SER A 9 -17.88 8.82 -11.00
CA SER A 9 -17.16 9.99 -11.45
C SER A 9 -17.89 11.30 -11.13
N ILE A 10 -19.22 11.32 -11.23
CA ILE A 10 -20.02 12.53 -11.05
C ILE A 10 -20.36 12.75 -9.56
N HIS A 11 -20.81 11.70 -8.84
CA HIS A 11 -21.37 11.86 -7.49
C HIS A 11 -20.33 11.64 -6.38
N ILE A 12 -19.26 10.91 -6.66
CA ILE A 12 -18.23 10.58 -5.64
C ILE A 12 -16.97 11.40 -5.86
N LEU A 13 -16.47 11.46 -7.12
CA LEU A 13 -15.22 12.14 -7.45
C LEU A 13 -15.42 13.61 -7.83
N ASP A 14 -16.66 14.02 -8.15
CA ASP A 14 -16.99 15.37 -8.66
C ASP A 14 -16.14 15.78 -9.89
N GLU A 15 -15.75 14.78 -10.71
CA GLU A 15 -14.87 14.98 -11.86
C GLU A 15 -15.25 14.05 -13.03
N VAL A 16 -15.98 14.58 -14.00
CA VAL A 16 -16.50 13.83 -15.16
C VAL A 16 -15.38 13.24 -16.03
N ARG A 17 -14.21 13.89 -16.06
CA ARG A 17 -13.03 13.45 -16.84
C ARG A 17 -12.49 12.09 -16.39
N CYS A 18 -12.83 11.63 -15.18
CA CYS A 18 -12.40 10.33 -14.67
C CYS A 18 -13.22 9.16 -15.22
N ALA A 19 -14.42 9.39 -15.78
CA ALA A 19 -15.30 8.32 -16.27
C ALA A 19 -14.64 7.41 -17.32
N PRO A 20 -14.03 7.92 -18.41
CA PRO A 20 -13.38 7.07 -19.40
C PRO A 20 -12.17 6.30 -18.83
N LEU A 21 -11.47 6.88 -17.85
CA LEU A 21 -10.32 6.23 -17.20
C LEU A 21 -10.75 5.02 -16.34
N LEU A 22 -11.88 5.14 -15.64
CA LEU A 22 -12.47 4.06 -14.85
C LEU A 22 -12.92 2.88 -15.73
N VAL A 23 -13.47 3.17 -16.92
CA VAL A 23 -13.83 2.12 -17.90
C VAL A 23 -12.59 1.35 -18.34
N ILE A 24 -11.50 2.05 -18.68
CA ILE A 24 -10.24 1.39 -19.10
C ILE A 24 -9.68 0.56 -17.95
N LEU A 25 -9.65 1.09 -16.73
CA LEU A 25 -9.18 0.36 -15.54
C LEU A 25 -9.99 -0.90 -15.25
N SER A 26 -11.28 -0.94 -15.62
CA SER A 26 -12.10 -2.13 -15.39
C SER A 26 -11.58 -3.38 -16.13
N TYR A 27 -10.86 -3.21 -17.23
CA TYR A 27 -10.22 -4.32 -17.96
C TYR A 27 -9.09 -4.99 -17.18
N CYS A 28 -8.48 -4.28 -16.19
CA CYS A 28 -7.45 -4.86 -15.32
C CYS A 28 -7.99 -5.87 -14.30
N LEU A 29 -9.29 -5.84 -13.96
CA LEU A 29 -9.84 -6.60 -12.82
C LEU A 29 -9.64 -8.11 -12.97
N ILE A 30 -9.86 -8.66 -14.16
CA ILE A 30 -9.72 -10.09 -14.41
C ILE A 30 -8.25 -10.51 -14.41
N PRO A 31 -7.36 -9.89 -15.21
CA PRO A 31 -5.93 -10.21 -15.20
C PRO A 31 -5.29 -10.07 -13.82
N ALA A 32 -5.57 -8.98 -13.10
CA ALA A 32 -5.05 -8.73 -11.77
C ALA A 32 -5.50 -9.81 -10.75
N SER A 33 -6.76 -10.25 -10.84
CA SER A 33 -7.27 -11.32 -9.98
C SER A 33 -6.56 -12.65 -10.24
N VAL A 34 -6.34 -13.01 -11.49
CA VAL A 34 -5.60 -14.22 -11.88
C VAL A 34 -4.15 -14.14 -11.40
N HIS A 35 -3.48 -13.02 -11.67
CA HIS A 35 -2.11 -12.76 -11.24
C HIS A 35 -1.97 -12.86 -9.71
N ALA A 36 -2.85 -12.23 -8.95
CA ALA A 36 -2.85 -12.26 -7.49
C ALA A 36 -3.03 -13.69 -6.93
N CYS A 37 -3.95 -14.48 -7.50
CA CYS A 37 -4.16 -15.87 -7.08
C CYS A 37 -2.91 -16.75 -7.29
N ILE A 38 -2.25 -16.59 -8.45
CA ILE A 38 -1.05 -17.37 -8.78
C ILE A 38 0.11 -16.95 -7.86
N ASN A 39 0.30 -15.66 -7.64
CA ASN A 39 1.32 -15.16 -6.72
C ASN A 39 1.09 -15.68 -5.29
N GLY A 40 -0.16 -15.68 -4.81
CA GLY A 40 -0.52 -16.26 -3.52
C GLY A 40 -0.15 -17.73 -3.39
N TYR A 41 -0.36 -18.53 -4.45
CA TYR A 41 0.06 -19.92 -4.49
C TYR A 41 1.58 -20.09 -4.36
N TYR A 42 2.37 -19.29 -5.07
CA TYR A 42 3.83 -19.34 -4.99
C TYR A 42 4.37 -18.81 -3.65
N TYR A 43 3.77 -17.78 -3.07
CA TYR A 43 4.11 -17.31 -1.72
C TYR A 43 3.84 -18.37 -0.66
N GLY A 44 2.70 -19.08 -0.75
CA GLY A 44 2.39 -20.20 0.14
C GLY A 44 3.41 -21.36 0.02
N LYS A 45 4.02 -21.53 -1.13
CA LYS A 45 5.14 -22.48 -1.36
C LYS A 45 6.51 -21.95 -0.96
N LYS A 46 6.61 -20.75 -0.45
CA LYS A 46 7.88 -20.05 -0.16
C LYS A 46 8.78 -19.88 -1.40
N LYS A 47 8.21 -19.90 -2.61
CA LYS A 47 8.90 -19.69 -3.88
C LYS A 47 8.60 -18.28 -4.38
N THR A 48 9.48 -17.33 -4.09
CA THR A 48 9.27 -15.90 -4.39
C THR A 48 9.73 -15.48 -5.79
N LEU A 49 10.46 -16.34 -6.49
CA LEU A 49 11.06 -16.00 -7.79
C LEU A 49 9.99 -15.69 -8.84
N VAL A 50 8.93 -16.52 -8.96
CA VAL A 50 7.87 -16.28 -9.94
C VAL A 50 7.09 -15.01 -9.66
N PRO A 51 6.62 -14.73 -8.42
CA PRO A 51 6.02 -13.44 -8.08
C PRO A 51 6.92 -12.24 -8.37
N SER A 52 8.21 -12.33 -8.04
CA SER A 52 9.16 -11.22 -8.28
C SER A 52 9.36 -10.96 -9.77
N LEU A 53 9.52 -12.00 -10.59
CA LEU A 53 9.65 -11.86 -12.03
C LEU A 53 8.36 -11.34 -12.68
N SER A 54 7.18 -11.80 -12.23
CA SER A 54 5.91 -11.30 -12.74
C SER A 54 5.71 -9.81 -12.45
N GLN A 55 6.11 -9.33 -11.26
CA GLN A 55 6.08 -7.92 -10.91
C GLN A 55 7.07 -7.09 -11.74
N LEU A 56 8.27 -7.61 -12.01
CA LEU A 56 9.22 -6.94 -12.89
C LEU A 56 8.68 -6.84 -14.32
N MET A 57 8.12 -7.94 -14.85
CA MET A 57 7.48 -7.94 -16.17
C MET A 57 6.35 -6.91 -16.25
N GLU A 58 5.50 -6.84 -15.22
CA GLU A 58 4.44 -5.85 -15.13
C GLU A 58 5.00 -4.42 -15.27
N GLN A 59 6.02 -4.06 -14.48
CA GLN A 59 6.59 -2.72 -14.50
C GLN A 59 7.29 -2.39 -15.83
N VAL A 60 8.08 -3.33 -16.36
CA VAL A 60 8.77 -3.14 -17.65
C VAL A 60 7.76 -2.93 -18.77
N VAL A 61 6.75 -3.81 -18.87
CA VAL A 61 5.72 -3.69 -19.92
C VAL A 61 4.88 -2.42 -19.73
N ARG A 62 4.55 -2.04 -18.50
CA ARG A 62 3.85 -0.79 -18.20
C ARG A 62 4.60 0.42 -18.74
N VAL A 63 5.89 0.54 -18.41
CA VAL A 63 6.71 1.68 -18.87
C VAL A 63 6.88 1.67 -20.38
N LEU A 64 7.19 0.52 -20.99
CA LEU A 64 7.33 0.40 -22.43
C LEU A 64 6.04 0.71 -23.16
N SER A 65 4.89 0.26 -22.67
CA SER A 65 3.58 0.54 -23.27
C SER A 65 3.23 2.03 -23.21
N VAL A 66 3.47 2.68 -22.07
CA VAL A 66 3.25 4.14 -21.96
C VAL A 66 4.16 4.88 -22.91
N TYR A 67 5.43 4.52 -22.98
CA TYR A 67 6.40 5.18 -23.86
C TYR A 67 6.05 5.00 -25.34
N THR A 68 5.71 3.78 -25.76
CA THR A 68 5.29 3.52 -27.16
C THR A 68 4.01 4.24 -27.53
N LEU A 69 2.99 4.24 -26.65
CA LEU A 69 1.76 4.99 -26.88
C LEU A 69 2.01 6.49 -26.95
N TYR A 70 2.89 7.02 -26.11
CA TYR A 70 3.30 8.42 -26.15
C TYR A 70 3.95 8.78 -27.50
N LEU A 71 4.89 7.97 -28.00
CA LEU A 71 5.53 8.19 -29.29
C LEU A 71 4.52 8.16 -30.46
N ILE A 72 3.59 7.20 -30.45
CA ILE A 72 2.53 7.11 -31.46
C ILE A 72 1.63 8.36 -31.44
N CYS A 73 1.28 8.86 -30.24
CA CYS A 73 0.48 10.08 -30.13
C CYS A 73 1.24 11.31 -30.64
N MET A 74 2.53 11.41 -30.37
CA MET A 74 3.37 12.50 -30.88
C MET A 74 3.47 12.46 -32.41
N GLU A 75 3.72 11.31 -33.03
CA GLU A 75 3.85 11.14 -34.48
C GLU A 75 2.54 11.46 -35.20
N LYS A 76 1.40 11.04 -34.63
CA LYS A 76 0.07 11.24 -35.22
C LYS A 76 -0.62 12.54 -34.77
N SER A 77 0.04 13.38 -34.00
CA SER A 77 -0.52 14.64 -33.46
C SER A 77 -1.82 14.45 -32.68
N TYR A 78 -1.99 13.28 -32.02
CA TYR A 78 -3.11 13.05 -31.10
C TYR A 78 -2.88 13.77 -29.78
N PRO A 79 -3.96 14.24 -29.12
CA PRO A 79 -3.84 14.87 -27.80
C PRO A 79 -3.30 13.88 -26.76
N ILE A 80 -2.26 14.28 -26.04
CA ILE A 80 -1.70 13.51 -24.95
C ILE A 80 -2.67 13.59 -23.76
N THR A 81 -3.33 12.48 -23.45
CA THR A 81 -4.32 12.38 -22.38
C THR A 81 -3.85 11.42 -21.29
N PRO A 82 -4.35 11.55 -20.04
CA PRO A 82 -4.05 10.60 -18.95
C PRO A 82 -4.41 9.13 -19.28
N SER A 83 -5.25 8.90 -20.27
CA SER A 83 -5.63 7.55 -20.73
C SER A 83 -4.44 6.71 -21.16
N ILE A 84 -3.36 7.33 -21.69
CA ILE A 84 -2.12 6.63 -22.08
C ILE A 84 -1.51 5.91 -20.89
N ALA A 85 -1.43 6.58 -19.74
CA ALA A 85 -0.90 5.98 -18.52
C ALA A 85 -1.77 4.81 -18.02
N VAL A 86 -3.10 4.97 -18.13
CA VAL A 86 -4.07 3.93 -17.72
C VAL A 86 -3.98 2.70 -18.62
N TRP A 87 -3.84 2.88 -19.94
CA TRP A 87 -3.58 1.77 -20.88
C TRP A 87 -2.27 1.05 -20.57
N GLY A 88 -1.23 1.78 -20.15
CA GLY A 88 0.02 1.16 -19.70
C GLY A 88 -0.19 0.23 -18.51
N VAL A 89 -1.04 0.60 -17.54
CA VAL A 89 -1.41 -0.28 -16.43
C VAL A 89 -2.10 -1.55 -16.92
N VAL A 90 -3.07 -1.43 -17.83
CA VAL A 90 -3.79 -2.59 -18.41
C VAL A 90 -2.81 -3.54 -19.12
N CYS A 91 -1.91 -3.01 -19.96
CA CYS A 91 -0.92 -3.82 -20.66
C CYS A 91 0.04 -4.52 -19.69
N GLY A 92 0.50 -3.83 -18.63
CA GLY A 92 1.36 -4.40 -17.60
C GLY A 92 0.70 -5.56 -16.87
N GLU A 93 -0.54 -5.39 -16.41
CA GLU A 93 -1.31 -6.44 -15.74
C GLU A 93 -1.61 -7.64 -16.65
N LEU A 94 -1.92 -7.41 -17.92
CA LEU A 94 -2.11 -8.48 -18.89
C LEU A 94 -0.82 -9.29 -19.07
N ALA A 95 0.32 -8.63 -19.25
CA ALA A 95 1.60 -9.30 -19.44
C ALA A 95 2.01 -10.11 -18.19
N SER A 96 1.86 -9.55 -16.99
CA SER A 96 2.19 -10.25 -15.74
C SER A 96 1.26 -11.44 -15.49
N SER A 97 -0.03 -11.33 -15.81
CA SER A 97 -0.98 -12.43 -15.67
C SER A 97 -0.67 -13.56 -16.65
N LEU A 98 -0.37 -13.25 -17.92
CA LEU A 98 0.03 -14.24 -18.94
C LEU A 98 1.33 -14.95 -18.54
N PHE A 99 2.33 -14.21 -18.08
CA PHE A 99 3.57 -14.79 -17.56
C PHE A 99 3.31 -15.71 -16.37
N SER A 100 2.50 -15.28 -15.40
CA SER A 100 2.18 -16.08 -14.22
C SER A 100 1.44 -17.38 -14.59
N VAL A 101 0.49 -17.31 -15.53
CA VAL A 101 -0.23 -18.49 -16.05
C VAL A 101 0.72 -19.44 -16.75
N SER A 102 1.68 -18.94 -17.54
CA SER A 102 2.67 -19.79 -18.24
C SER A 102 3.60 -20.53 -17.27
N CYS A 103 3.86 -19.96 -16.10
CA CYS A 103 4.65 -20.62 -15.06
C CYS A 103 3.85 -21.67 -14.26
N LEU A 104 2.53 -21.71 -14.39
CA LEU A 104 1.66 -22.56 -13.58
C LEU A 104 1.60 -23.98 -14.16
N HIS A 105 2.04 -24.97 -13.38
CA HIS A 105 1.90 -26.39 -13.72
C HIS A 105 0.58 -26.90 -13.14
N PHE A 106 -0.41 -27.12 -14.01
CA PHE A 106 -1.70 -27.66 -13.61
C PHE A 106 -1.57 -29.12 -13.17
N LYS A 107 -1.92 -29.41 -11.91
CA LYS A 107 -2.13 -30.78 -11.42
C LYS A 107 -3.61 -31.08 -11.35
N LYS A 108 -4.00 -32.32 -11.66
CA LYS A 108 -5.40 -32.77 -11.54
C LYS A 108 -5.94 -32.45 -10.16
N CYS A 109 -7.12 -31.84 -10.13
CA CYS A 109 -7.76 -31.40 -8.90
C CYS A 109 -8.26 -32.58 -8.04
N SER A 110 -8.13 -32.43 -6.71
CA SER A 110 -8.63 -33.40 -5.73
C SER A 110 -10.16 -33.44 -5.71
N ARG A 111 -10.73 -34.61 -5.34
CA ARG A 111 -12.19 -34.81 -5.23
C ARG A 111 -12.93 -33.92 -4.21
N HIS A 112 -12.21 -33.17 -3.36
CA HIS A 112 -12.80 -32.40 -2.25
C HIS A 112 -12.85 -30.88 -2.46
N ILE A 113 -13.07 -30.41 -3.69
CA ILE A 113 -13.06 -29.00 -4.06
C ILE A 113 -13.97 -28.15 -3.16
N LYS A 114 -15.19 -28.60 -2.87
CA LYS A 114 -16.16 -27.86 -2.06
C LYS A 114 -15.66 -27.61 -0.62
N ARG A 115 -14.99 -28.62 -0.02
CA ARG A 115 -14.43 -28.50 1.33
C ARG A 115 -13.25 -27.52 1.35
N ILE A 116 -12.34 -27.66 0.38
CA ILE A 116 -11.17 -26.77 0.24
C ILE A 116 -11.64 -25.33 0.01
N PHE A 117 -12.64 -25.12 -0.85
CA PHE A 117 -13.21 -23.79 -1.10
C PHE A 117 -13.83 -23.18 0.17
N LYS A 118 -14.58 -23.97 0.95
CA LYS A 118 -15.15 -23.49 2.22
C LYS A 118 -14.08 -23.12 3.23
N GLU A 119 -13.05 -23.95 3.41
CA GLU A 119 -11.93 -23.68 4.31
C GLU A 119 -11.17 -22.42 3.85
N LEU A 120 -10.86 -22.30 2.55
CA LEU A 120 -10.19 -21.15 1.99
C LEU A 120 -11.00 -19.85 2.17
N SER A 121 -12.32 -19.91 1.90
CA SER A 121 -13.20 -18.75 2.05
C SER A 121 -13.30 -18.29 3.50
N LEU A 122 -13.28 -19.20 4.46
CA LEU A 122 -13.35 -18.87 5.88
C LEU A 122 -12.10 -18.11 6.35
N PHE A 123 -10.93 -18.41 5.79
CA PHE A 123 -9.68 -17.68 6.04
C PHE A 123 -9.58 -16.40 5.22
N ALA A 124 -9.99 -16.45 3.95
CA ALA A 124 -9.86 -15.31 3.05
C ALA A 124 -10.81 -14.16 3.42
N LEU A 125 -12.04 -14.46 3.86
CA LEU A 125 -13.06 -13.45 4.12
C LEU A 125 -12.61 -12.39 5.16
N PRO A 126 -12.10 -12.74 6.36
CA PRO A 126 -11.62 -11.75 7.32
C PRO A 126 -10.43 -10.91 6.80
N LEU A 127 -9.49 -11.55 6.09
CA LEU A 127 -8.36 -10.83 5.49
C LEU A 127 -8.83 -9.87 4.40
N THR A 128 -9.69 -10.30 3.51
CA THR A 128 -10.25 -9.47 2.44
C THR A 128 -11.04 -8.30 3.01
N THR A 129 -11.85 -8.53 4.05
CA THR A 129 -12.59 -7.46 4.74
C THR A 129 -11.63 -6.40 5.30
N ASN A 130 -10.50 -6.82 5.89
CA ASN A 130 -9.47 -5.90 6.37
C ASN A 130 -8.90 -5.03 5.24
N HIS A 131 -8.53 -5.64 4.13
CA HIS A 131 -7.98 -4.92 2.98
C HIS A 131 -9.02 -3.99 2.35
N VAL A 132 -10.25 -4.46 2.15
CA VAL A 132 -11.34 -3.64 1.60
C VAL A 132 -11.62 -2.44 2.50
N ALA A 133 -11.74 -2.63 3.81
CA ALA A 133 -11.95 -1.53 4.74
C ALA A 133 -10.80 -0.51 4.69
N TYR A 134 -9.55 -0.97 4.70
CA TYR A 134 -8.39 -0.08 4.58
C TYR A 134 -8.42 0.75 3.29
N HIS A 135 -8.70 0.13 2.15
CA HIS A 135 -8.80 0.82 0.86
C HIS A 135 -9.99 1.78 0.78
N LEU A 136 -11.13 1.44 1.42
CA LEU A 136 -12.25 2.36 1.52
C LEU A 136 -11.88 3.63 2.32
N PHE A 137 -11.21 3.47 3.47
CA PHE A 137 -10.71 4.63 4.23
C PHE A 137 -9.73 5.47 3.43
N SER A 138 -8.79 4.82 2.73
CA SER A 138 -7.84 5.52 1.86
C SER A 138 -8.54 6.28 0.71
N SER A 139 -9.61 5.71 0.15
CA SER A 139 -10.43 6.38 -0.86
C SER A 139 -11.18 7.58 -0.30
N ILE A 140 -11.72 7.46 0.93
CA ILE A 140 -12.35 8.57 1.64
C ILE A 140 -11.33 9.69 1.89
N GLU A 141 -10.11 9.37 2.34
CA GLU A 141 -9.02 10.35 2.51
C GLU A 141 -8.74 11.09 1.19
N ALA A 142 -8.62 10.34 0.07
CA ALA A 142 -8.32 10.92 -1.24
C ALA A 142 -9.40 11.89 -1.74
N ILE A 143 -10.66 11.65 -1.40
CA ILE A 143 -11.80 12.53 -1.75
C ILE A 143 -11.88 13.73 -0.80
N LEU A 144 -11.72 13.49 0.50
CA LEU A 144 -11.88 14.56 1.51
C LEU A 144 -10.77 15.60 1.45
N ILE A 145 -9.54 15.23 1.10
CA ILE A 145 -8.41 16.17 1.09
C ILE A 145 -8.65 17.34 0.14
N PRO A 146 -8.97 17.15 -1.16
CA PRO A 146 -9.28 18.27 -2.06
C PRO A 146 -10.49 19.08 -1.60
N ILE A 147 -11.54 18.44 -1.08
CA ILE A 147 -12.73 19.13 -0.56
C ILE A 147 -12.38 20.05 0.61
N CYS A 148 -11.58 19.57 1.56
CA CYS A 148 -11.17 20.37 2.72
C CYS A 148 -10.17 21.46 2.34
N LEU A 149 -9.34 21.26 1.32
CA LEU A 149 -8.47 22.30 0.77
C LEU A 149 -9.28 23.45 0.11
N LYS A 150 -10.36 23.12 -0.58
CA LYS A 150 -11.30 24.15 -1.09
C LYS A 150 -11.89 24.99 0.05
N LYS A 151 -12.24 24.37 1.18
CA LYS A 151 -12.74 25.09 2.38
C LYS A 151 -11.66 25.99 2.99
N TYR A 152 -10.40 25.64 2.87
CA TYR A 152 -9.27 26.48 3.31
C TYR A 152 -9.08 27.72 2.43
N GLY A 153 -9.63 27.74 1.20
CA GLY A 153 -9.55 28.87 0.28
C GLY A 153 -8.80 28.60 -1.02
N TYR A 154 -8.39 27.34 -1.28
CA TYR A 154 -7.83 26.99 -2.59
C TYR A 154 -8.90 26.95 -3.66
N SER A 155 -8.54 27.34 -4.90
CA SER A 155 -9.37 27.05 -6.06
C SER A 155 -9.48 25.53 -6.29
N ASN A 156 -10.45 25.07 -7.05
CA ASN A 156 -10.57 23.64 -7.36
C ASN A 156 -9.30 23.08 -8.03
N GLN A 157 -8.72 23.87 -8.94
CA GLN A 157 -7.53 23.51 -9.68
C GLN A 157 -6.30 23.44 -8.77
N ASP A 158 -6.13 24.40 -7.85
CA ASP A 158 -5.01 24.42 -6.92
C ASP A 158 -5.10 23.29 -5.89
N ALA A 159 -6.30 23.02 -5.36
CA ALA A 159 -6.52 21.92 -4.43
C ALA A 159 -6.14 20.57 -5.05
N LEU A 160 -6.57 20.31 -6.28
CA LEU A 160 -6.21 19.10 -7.02
C LEU A 160 -4.73 19.05 -7.38
N SER A 161 -4.12 20.20 -7.73
CA SER A 161 -2.69 20.30 -8.03
C SER A 161 -1.84 19.97 -6.77
N VAL A 162 -2.15 20.57 -5.63
CA VAL A 162 -1.46 20.31 -4.35
C VAL A 162 -1.60 18.83 -3.94
N PHE A 163 -2.79 18.27 -4.08
CA PHE A 163 -3.03 16.85 -3.83
C PHE A 163 -2.25 15.95 -4.80
N GLY A 164 -2.19 16.33 -6.09
CA GLY A 164 -1.39 15.63 -7.11
C GLY A 164 0.11 15.66 -6.84
N ILE A 165 0.65 16.80 -6.40
CA ILE A 165 2.06 16.92 -5.99
C ILE A 165 2.36 16.01 -4.78
N PHE A 166 1.46 15.98 -3.81
CA PHE A 166 1.58 15.11 -2.65
C PHE A 166 1.57 13.63 -3.05
N THR A 167 0.55 13.18 -3.79
CA THR A 167 0.36 11.75 -4.13
C THR A 167 1.24 11.27 -5.27
N GLY A 168 1.54 12.13 -6.24
CA GLY A 168 2.29 11.76 -7.44
C GLY A 168 3.79 12.01 -7.36
N MET A 169 4.25 12.89 -6.47
CA MET A 169 5.68 13.24 -6.34
C MET A 169 6.25 12.87 -4.98
N ALA A 170 5.69 13.40 -3.88
CA ALA A 170 6.27 13.24 -2.55
C ALA A 170 6.09 11.82 -1.99
N MET A 171 4.87 11.27 -2.04
CA MET A 171 4.57 9.95 -1.50
C MET A 171 5.36 8.81 -2.16
N PRO A 172 5.49 8.74 -3.50
CA PRO A 172 6.31 7.71 -4.13
C PRO A 172 7.75 7.70 -3.66
N MET A 173 8.35 8.88 -3.43
CA MET A 173 9.72 8.97 -2.90
C MET A 173 9.84 8.36 -1.51
N ILE A 174 8.93 8.70 -0.60
CA ILE A 174 8.92 8.17 0.77
C ILE A 174 8.63 6.66 0.79
N LEU A 175 7.76 6.18 -0.12
CA LEU A 175 7.38 4.78 -0.20
C LEU A 175 8.42 3.92 -0.94
N PHE A 176 9.33 4.50 -1.72
CA PHE A 176 10.32 3.75 -2.49
C PHE A 176 11.19 2.82 -1.61
N PRO A 177 11.80 3.27 -0.48
CA PRO A 177 12.55 2.36 0.37
C PRO A 177 11.68 1.34 1.11
N ASN A 178 10.37 1.61 1.28
CA ASN A 178 9.43 0.68 1.91
C ASN A 178 9.26 -0.63 1.13
N VAL A 179 9.60 -0.66 -0.15
CA VAL A 179 9.61 -1.88 -0.96
C VAL A 179 10.52 -2.95 -0.34
N LEU A 180 11.69 -2.56 0.18
CA LEU A 180 12.61 -3.47 0.88
C LEU A 180 11.97 -4.03 2.16
N VAL A 181 11.32 -3.17 2.93
CA VAL A 181 10.64 -3.55 4.17
C VAL A 181 9.46 -4.49 3.88
N ASN A 182 8.68 -4.21 2.85
CA ASN A 182 7.58 -5.07 2.42
C ASN A 182 8.07 -6.46 2.01
N SER A 183 9.18 -6.55 1.29
CA SER A 183 9.78 -7.83 0.88
C SER A 183 10.18 -8.68 2.09
N VAL A 184 10.78 -8.07 3.10
CA VAL A 184 11.11 -8.74 4.37
C VAL A 184 9.83 -9.13 5.13
N SER A 185 8.83 -8.25 5.17
CA SER A 185 7.57 -8.45 5.89
C SER A 185 6.76 -9.63 5.35
N VAL A 186 6.73 -9.82 4.03
CA VAL A 186 6.07 -10.96 3.37
C VAL A 186 6.70 -12.28 3.79
N LEU A 187 8.04 -12.34 3.93
CA LEU A 187 8.76 -13.54 4.37
C LEU A 187 8.68 -13.74 5.89
N LEU A 188 8.56 -12.65 6.64
CA LEU A 188 8.48 -12.68 8.09
C LEU A 188 7.19 -13.32 8.60
N MET A 189 6.06 -13.08 7.94
CA MET A 189 4.77 -13.63 8.34
C MET A 189 4.75 -15.16 8.42
N PRO A 190 5.15 -15.95 7.39
CA PRO A 190 5.19 -17.40 7.50
C PRO A 190 6.27 -17.90 8.47
N ALA A 191 7.41 -17.21 8.58
CA ALA A 191 8.46 -17.58 9.53
C ALA A 191 7.99 -17.47 10.98
N ILE A 192 7.28 -16.40 11.31
CA ILE A 192 6.69 -16.20 12.65
C ILE A 192 5.59 -17.23 12.91
N SER A 193 4.74 -17.52 11.90
CA SER A 193 3.67 -18.51 12.03
C SER A 193 4.23 -19.91 12.29
N GLU A 194 5.31 -20.30 11.62
CA GLU A 194 5.99 -21.58 11.83
C GLU A 194 6.62 -21.67 13.24
N ALA A 195 7.36 -20.63 13.65
CA ALA A 195 7.94 -20.57 15.00
C ALA A 195 6.87 -20.61 16.08
N TYR A 196 5.73 -19.96 15.84
CA TYR A 196 4.58 -19.99 16.76
C TYR A 196 3.95 -21.37 16.87
N ALA A 197 3.78 -22.09 15.74
CA ALA A 197 3.29 -23.47 15.72
C ALA A 197 4.22 -24.43 16.49
N ARG A 198 5.54 -24.20 16.40
CA ARG A 198 6.58 -24.96 17.15
C ARG A 198 6.70 -24.53 18.61
N LYS A 199 5.95 -23.50 19.07
CA LYS A 199 6.05 -22.90 20.41
C LYS A 199 7.44 -22.35 20.75
N ASP A 200 8.24 -21.99 19.75
CA ASP A 200 9.57 -21.40 19.94
C ASP A 200 9.46 -19.88 20.13
N PHE A 201 9.10 -19.46 21.34
CA PHE A 201 8.97 -18.05 21.71
C PHE A 201 10.30 -17.31 21.74
N HIS A 202 11.41 -18.03 21.96
CA HIS A 202 12.74 -17.42 21.93
C HIS A 202 13.11 -16.97 20.51
N LEU A 203 12.87 -17.83 19.52
CA LEU A 203 13.09 -17.50 18.12
C LEU A 203 12.22 -16.33 17.68
N ILE A 204 10.92 -16.32 18.05
CA ILE A 204 10.00 -15.21 17.77
C ILE A 204 10.55 -13.90 18.32
N ARG A 205 10.91 -13.86 19.59
CA ARG A 205 11.44 -12.66 20.26
C ARG A 205 12.74 -12.16 19.61
N ARG A 206 13.65 -13.07 19.29
CA ARG A 206 14.93 -12.75 18.61
C ARG A 206 14.68 -12.18 17.22
N THR A 207 13.78 -12.80 16.45
CA THR A 207 13.42 -12.35 15.10
C THR A 207 12.78 -10.97 15.14
N ILE A 208 11.81 -10.73 16.02
CA ILE A 208 11.18 -9.41 16.17
C ILE A 208 12.23 -8.35 16.53
N LYS A 209 13.09 -8.60 17.51
CA LYS A 209 14.12 -7.63 17.90
C LYS A 209 15.06 -7.28 16.76
N LYS A 210 15.54 -8.28 16.02
CA LYS A 210 16.41 -8.06 14.85
C LYS A 210 15.70 -7.24 13.77
N THR A 211 14.47 -7.62 13.44
CA THR A 211 13.71 -6.94 12.37
C THR A 211 13.38 -5.50 12.77
N VAL A 212 12.96 -5.26 14.01
CA VAL A 212 12.73 -3.91 14.53
C VAL A 212 14.00 -3.06 14.41
N PHE A 213 15.15 -3.61 14.81
CA PHE A 213 16.42 -2.90 14.73
C PHE A 213 16.77 -2.51 13.28
N TYR A 214 16.66 -3.45 12.33
CA TYR A 214 16.94 -3.17 10.92
C TYR A 214 15.92 -2.19 10.30
N CYS A 215 14.65 -2.29 10.65
CA CYS A 215 13.64 -1.33 10.19
C CYS A 215 13.90 0.08 10.71
N LEU A 216 14.29 0.23 11.97
CA LEU A 216 14.65 1.54 12.53
C LEU A 216 15.94 2.08 11.89
N LEU A 217 16.96 1.25 11.73
CA LEU A 217 18.21 1.64 11.08
C LEU A 217 17.93 2.16 9.65
N LEU A 218 17.17 1.38 8.85
CA LEU A 218 16.79 1.78 7.49
C LEU A 218 15.92 3.05 7.53
N GLY A 219 14.94 3.11 8.42
CA GLY A 219 14.03 4.25 8.55
C GLY A 219 14.76 5.55 8.88
N PHE A 220 15.65 5.54 9.87
CA PHE A 220 16.44 6.72 10.22
C PHE A 220 17.46 7.08 9.14
N SER A 221 18.10 6.09 8.48
CA SER A 221 18.96 6.35 7.35
C SER A 221 18.23 7.03 6.19
N CYS A 222 17.02 6.59 5.87
CA CYS A 222 16.16 7.21 4.85
C CYS A 222 15.72 8.61 5.29
N THR A 223 15.32 8.79 6.54
CA THR A 223 14.98 10.12 7.08
C THR A 223 16.13 11.09 6.90
N PHE A 224 17.33 10.71 7.32
CA PHE A 224 18.52 11.54 7.18
C PHE A 224 18.85 11.81 5.70
N GLY A 225 18.75 10.81 4.83
CA GLY A 225 18.93 10.97 3.40
C GLY A 225 17.95 11.98 2.80
N PHE A 226 16.64 11.86 3.11
CA PHE A 226 15.64 12.79 2.60
C PHE A 226 15.72 14.19 3.22
N LEU A 227 16.18 14.34 4.45
CA LEU A 227 16.44 15.66 5.05
C LEU A 227 17.56 16.39 4.32
N LEU A 228 18.60 15.68 3.87
CA LEU A 228 19.69 16.26 3.10
C LEU A 228 19.31 16.54 1.64
N THR A 229 18.62 15.61 1.00
CA THR A 229 18.39 15.65 -0.45
C THR A 229 16.99 16.12 -0.85
N GLY A 230 16.00 16.19 0.07
CA GLY A 230 14.60 16.44 -0.26
C GLY A 230 14.34 17.74 -1.01
N LYS A 231 15.02 18.84 -0.66
CA LYS A 231 14.92 20.10 -1.43
C LYS A 231 15.48 19.95 -2.82
N TRP A 232 16.64 19.30 -2.95
CA TRP A 232 17.30 19.05 -4.23
C TRP A 232 16.41 18.16 -5.12
N ILE A 233 15.85 17.07 -4.59
CA ILE A 233 14.91 16.20 -5.30
C ILE A 233 13.71 17.01 -5.80
N GLY A 234 13.12 17.85 -4.95
CA GLY A 234 12.01 18.69 -5.33
C GLY A 234 12.33 19.66 -6.46
N GLN A 235 13.49 20.30 -6.43
CA GLN A 235 13.89 21.30 -7.43
C GLN A 235 14.41 20.69 -8.73
N PHE A 236 15.29 19.68 -8.66
CA PHE A 236 15.95 19.14 -9.84
C PHE A 236 15.19 18.00 -10.51
N ILE A 237 14.54 17.11 -9.73
CA ILE A 237 13.81 15.97 -10.31
C ILE A 237 12.38 16.38 -10.66
N PHE A 238 11.67 17.02 -9.73
CA PHE A 238 10.25 17.36 -9.91
C PHE A 238 10.02 18.79 -10.40
N GLN A 239 11.05 19.63 -10.42
CA GLN A 239 10.93 21.06 -10.77
C GLN A 239 9.83 21.78 -9.96
N ASN A 240 9.61 21.33 -8.73
CA ASN A 240 8.56 21.79 -7.86
C ASN A 240 9.04 21.94 -6.40
N THR A 241 9.00 23.17 -5.89
CA THR A 241 9.46 23.48 -4.53
C THR A 241 8.53 22.95 -3.44
N LEU A 242 7.23 22.82 -3.73
CA LEU A 242 6.26 22.24 -2.80
C LEU A 242 6.53 20.74 -2.60
N ALA A 243 6.88 20.01 -3.67
CA ALA A 243 7.25 18.60 -3.58
C ALA A 243 8.44 18.40 -2.63
N GLY A 244 9.48 19.24 -2.75
CA GLY A 244 10.62 19.22 -1.84
C GLY A 244 10.24 19.47 -0.37
N SER A 245 9.36 20.43 -0.13
CA SER A 245 8.86 20.73 1.21
C SER A 245 8.05 19.56 1.81
N PHE A 246 7.24 18.90 0.99
CA PHE A 246 6.48 17.71 1.41
C PHE A 246 7.40 16.53 1.73
N ILE A 247 8.44 16.28 0.91
CA ILE A 247 9.43 15.23 1.17
C ILE A 247 10.13 15.46 2.50
N LEU A 248 10.51 16.72 2.83
CA LEU A 248 11.15 17.04 4.09
C LEU A 248 10.25 16.75 5.31
N ILE A 249 8.98 17.14 5.24
CA ILE A 249 8.04 16.87 6.34
C ILE A 249 7.77 15.36 6.45
N LEU A 250 7.52 14.70 5.33
CA LEU A 250 7.20 13.28 5.29
C LEU A 250 8.41 12.38 5.62
N SER A 251 9.65 12.88 5.50
CA SER A 251 10.83 12.08 5.84
C SER A 251 10.78 11.51 7.26
N TRP A 252 10.21 12.23 8.21
CA TRP A 252 10.02 11.78 9.60
C TRP A 252 9.05 10.60 9.76
N ILE A 253 8.25 10.31 8.74
CA ILE A 253 7.33 9.17 8.72
C ILE A 253 8.07 7.84 8.51
N CYS A 254 9.22 7.84 7.79
CA CYS A 254 9.92 6.63 7.35
C CYS A 254 10.14 5.59 8.46
N PRO A 255 10.73 5.91 9.64
CA PRO A 255 11.02 4.91 10.66
C PRO A 255 9.73 4.29 11.22
N PHE A 256 8.67 5.07 11.36
CA PHE A 256 7.40 4.60 11.92
C PHE A 256 6.60 3.80 10.89
N LEU A 257 6.56 4.24 9.63
CA LEU A 257 5.93 3.52 8.52
C LEU A 257 6.55 2.14 8.31
N TYR A 258 7.88 2.06 8.31
CA TYR A 258 8.58 0.79 8.10
C TYR A 258 8.39 -0.15 9.29
N LEU A 259 8.35 0.42 10.47
CA LEU A 259 8.12 -0.35 11.69
C LEU A 259 6.66 -0.81 11.80
N SER A 260 5.67 0.03 11.51
CA SER A 260 4.24 -0.32 11.53
C SER A 260 3.94 -1.46 10.55
N THR A 261 4.47 -1.39 9.32
CA THR A 261 4.34 -2.43 8.29
C THR A 261 4.86 -3.78 8.79
N THR A 262 6.04 -3.78 9.39
CA THR A 262 6.68 -5.00 9.92
C THR A 262 5.95 -5.58 11.12
N LEU A 263 5.57 -4.74 12.09
CA LEU A 263 4.85 -5.18 13.28
C LEU A 263 3.46 -5.73 12.94
N THR A 264 2.79 -5.15 11.95
CA THR A 264 1.52 -5.65 11.42
C THR A 264 1.72 -7.06 10.81
N SER A 265 2.78 -7.29 10.03
CA SER A 265 3.11 -8.63 9.50
C SER A 265 3.39 -9.65 10.60
N VAL A 266 4.05 -9.24 11.69
CA VAL A 266 4.25 -10.10 12.86
C VAL A 266 2.91 -10.46 13.52
N LEU A 267 1.99 -9.50 13.68
CA LEU A 267 0.64 -9.76 14.23
C LEU A 267 -0.14 -10.74 13.36
N HIS A 268 -0.05 -10.61 12.03
CA HIS A 268 -0.64 -11.57 11.10
C HIS A 268 -0.01 -12.97 11.26
N GLY A 269 1.32 -13.06 11.35
CA GLY A 269 2.04 -14.32 11.59
C GLY A 269 1.70 -15.00 12.92
N LEU A 270 1.35 -14.23 13.96
CA LEU A 270 0.86 -14.72 15.25
C LEU A 270 -0.62 -15.12 15.25
N GLY A 271 -1.30 -15.05 14.09
CA GLY A 271 -2.71 -15.39 13.96
C GLY A 271 -3.66 -14.38 14.61
N LYS A 272 -3.26 -13.09 14.66
CA LYS A 272 -4.07 -12.00 15.23
C LYS A 272 -4.42 -10.92 14.20
N PRO A 273 -5.02 -11.26 13.05
CA PRO A 273 -5.36 -10.29 12.02
C PRO A 273 -6.40 -9.27 12.49
N GLY A 274 -7.33 -9.66 13.37
CA GLY A 274 -8.31 -8.73 13.93
C GLY A 274 -7.68 -7.62 14.77
N CYS A 275 -6.64 -7.93 15.56
CA CYS A 275 -5.89 -6.92 16.32
C CYS A 275 -5.20 -5.92 15.37
N ALA A 276 -4.53 -6.42 14.34
CA ALA A 276 -3.91 -5.59 13.31
C ALA A 276 -4.94 -4.70 12.59
N PHE A 277 -6.14 -5.22 12.33
CA PHE A 277 -7.23 -4.45 11.75
C PHE A 277 -7.63 -3.24 12.61
N TYR A 278 -7.95 -3.46 13.88
CA TYR A 278 -8.35 -2.35 14.77
C TYR A 278 -7.25 -1.31 14.93
N ILE A 279 -5.99 -1.73 14.97
CA ILE A 279 -4.84 -0.82 15.03
C ILE A 279 -4.76 0.02 13.75
N ASN A 280 -4.84 -0.57 12.57
CA ASN A 280 -4.79 0.15 11.30
C ASN A 280 -5.99 1.09 11.15
N MET A 281 -7.20 0.65 11.56
CA MET A 281 -8.39 1.50 11.52
C MET A 281 -8.29 2.70 12.46
N SER A 282 -7.65 2.55 13.63
CA SER A 282 -7.41 3.68 14.54
C SER A 282 -6.49 4.73 13.92
N GLY A 283 -5.46 4.31 13.18
CA GLY A 283 -4.58 5.20 12.42
C GLY A 283 -5.32 5.93 11.30
N CYS A 284 -6.14 5.21 10.51
CA CYS A 284 -6.98 5.82 9.48
C CYS A 284 -7.98 6.83 10.06
N ALA A 285 -8.65 6.48 11.16
CA ALA A 285 -9.59 7.37 11.83
C ALA A 285 -8.92 8.66 12.31
N LEU A 286 -7.70 8.55 12.87
CA LEU A 286 -6.93 9.73 13.27
C LEU A 286 -6.57 10.60 12.07
N ARG A 287 -6.14 10.04 10.94
CA ARG A 287 -5.86 10.80 9.71
C ARG A 287 -7.10 11.51 9.18
N ILE A 288 -8.26 10.85 9.15
CA ILE A 288 -9.53 11.47 8.73
C ILE A 288 -9.91 12.62 9.66
N PHE A 289 -9.70 12.47 10.97
CA PHE A 289 -9.90 13.56 11.92
C PHE A 289 -9.02 14.77 11.58
N PHE A 290 -7.73 14.58 11.29
CA PHE A 290 -6.83 15.66 10.86
C PHE A 290 -7.30 16.31 9.56
N ILE A 291 -7.80 15.54 8.60
CA ILE A 291 -8.34 16.05 7.33
C ILE A 291 -9.53 16.96 7.59
N TYR A 292 -10.51 16.46 8.34
CA TYR A 292 -11.79 17.17 8.53
C TYR A 292 -11.67 18.39 9.45
N ALA A 293 -10.92 18.25 10.55
CA ALA A 293 -10.83 19.31 11.57
C ALA A 293 -9.73 20.33 11.30
N LEU A 294 -8.59 19.92 10.74
CA LEU A 294 -7.40 20.77 10.71
C LEU A 294 -7.03 21.29 9.31
N ILE A 295 -7.34 20.58 8.23
CA ILE A 295 -7.06 21.10 6.88
C ILE A 295 -7.81 22.41 6.61
N PRO A 296 -9.11 22.57 6.95
CA PRO A 296 -9.81 23.81 6.67
C PRO A 296 -9.24 25.06 7.37
N THR A 297 -8.46 24.87 8.43
CA THR A 297 -7.87 25.98 9.22
C THR A 297 -6.40 26.22 8.92
N TYR A 298 -5.62 25.16 8.68
CA TYR A 298 -4.16 25.24 8.57
C TYR A 298 -3.60 24.71 7.23
N GLY A 299 -4.45 24.23 6.34
CA GLY A 299 -4.07 23.73 5.02
C GLY A 299 -3.43 22.35 5.03
N ILE A 300 -2.82 21.98 3.89
CA ILE A 300 -2.28 20.62 3.61
C ILE A 300 -1.20 20.15 4.60
N ARG A 301 -0.43 21.06 5.18
CA ARG A 301 0.64 20.72 6.12
C ARG A 301 0.12 19.93 7.33
N CYS A 302 -1.08 20.25 7.80
CA CYS A 302 -1.69 19.52 8.92
C CYS A 302 -2.00 18.06 8.57
N TYR A 303 -2.35 17.77 7.32
CA TYR A 303 -2.51 16.39 6.89
C TYR A 303 -1.18 15.62 6.92
N LEU A 304 -0.08 16.24 6.51
CA LEU A 304 1.24 15.60 6.58
C LEU A 304 1.63 15.25 8.03
N TYR A 305 1.34 16.13 8.97
CA TYR A 305 1.50 15.82 10.40
C TYR A 305 0.49 14.78 10.89
N GLY A 306 -0.73 14.79 10.36
CA GLY A 306 -1.74 13.78 10.65
C GLY A 306 -1.31 12.37 10.20
N MET A 307 -0.65 12.27 9.05
CA MET A 307 -0.03 11.02 8.60
C MET A 307 1.06 10.54 9.57
N LEU A 308 1.95 11.44 10.00
CA LEU A 308 2.97 11.12 10.99
C LEU A 308 2.34 10.64 12.31
N ALA A 309 1.33 11.36 12.80
CA ALA A 309 0.60 10.98 14.02
C ALA A 309 -0.10 9.62 13.87
N GLY A 310 -0.71 9.35 12.72
CA GLY A 310 -1.33 8.07 12.39
C GLY A 310 -0.34 6.91 12.42
N GLU A 311 0.83 7.06 11.79
CA GLU A 311 1.87 6.03 11.79
C GLU A 311 2.52 5.84 13.17
N LEU A 312 2.69 6.91 13.94
CA LEU A 312 3.11 6.83 15.33
C LEU A 312 2.12 6.03 16.18
N LEU A 313 0.83 6.32 16.06
CA LEU A 313 -0.24 5.63 16.78
C LEU A 313 -0.27 4.15 16.43
N THR A 314 -0.26 3.80 15.15
CA THR A 314 -0.28 2.39 14.69
C THR A 314 0.96 1.63 15.15
N THR A 315 2.13 2.24 15.08
CA THR A 315 3.38 1.66 15.58
C THR A 315 3.33 1.40 17.08
N PHE A 316 2.90 2.40 17.85
CA PHE A 316 2.79 2.31 19.30
C PHE A 316 1.79 1.24 19.75
N LEU A 317 0.60 1.22 19.15
CA LEU A 317 -0.43 0.22 19.45
C LEU A 317 0.02 -1.19 19.03
N SER A 318 0.68 -1.35 17.90
CA SER A 318 1.24 -2.63 17.46
C SER A 318 2.30 -3.14 18.44
N PHE A 319 3.17 -2.26 18.90
CA PHE A 319 4.19 -2.59 19.90
C PHE A 319 3.57 -3.00 21.24
N LEU A 320 2.57 -2.27 21.74
CA LEU A 320 1.82 -2.63 22.95
C LEU A 320 1.10 -3.98 22.81
N ALA A 321 0.49 -4.25 21.65
CA ALA A 321 -0.15 -5.53 21.39
C ALA A 321 0.84 -6.70 21.46
N LEU A 322 2.03 -6.53 20.89
CA LEU A 322 3.09 -7.53 20.93
C LEU A 322 3.67 -7.72 22.34
N LEU A 323 3.84 -6.64 23.11
CA LEU A 323 4.27 -6.73 24.52
C LEU A 323 3.26 -7.49 25.38
N ARG A 324 1.96 -7.18 25.23
CA ARG A 324 0.89 -7.92 25.94
C ARG A 324 0.88 -9.40 25.58
N PHE A 325 1.12 -9.71 24.31
CA PHE A 325 1.21 -11.09 23.85
C PHE A 325 2.42 -11.81 24.46
N ALA A 326 3.59 -11.17 24.50
CA ALA A 326 4.82 -11.72 25.08
C ALA A 326 4.68 -11.99 26.59
N ARG A 327 4.04 -11.07 27.34
CA ARG A 327 3.78 -11.23 28.78
C ARG A 327 2.81 -12.37 29.08
N LYS A 328 1.75 -12.55 28.27
CA LYS A 328 0.72 -13.58 28.50
C LYS A 328 1.23 -15.01 28.26
N LYS A 329 2.34 -15.18 27.53
CA LYS A 329 2.94 -16.47 27.16
C LYS A 329 4.37 -16.69 27.68
N SER A 330 4.82 -15.85 28.60
CA SER A 330 6.06 -16.13 29.36
C SER A 330 5.83 -17.37 30.25
N PRO A 331 6.78 -18.34 30.28
CA PRO A 331 6.63 -19.56 31.06
C PRO A 331 6.47 -19.34 32.57
N GLU A 332 6.75 -18.15 33.10
CA GLU A 332 6.53 -17.80 34.50
C GLU A 332 5.06 -17.70 34.92
N ASN A 333 4.10 -17.54 34.00
CA ASN A 333 2.66 -17.46 34.33
C ASN A 333 1.90 -18.78 34.13
N SER A 334 2.59 -19.90 33.90
CA SER A 334 1.97 -21.24 33.83
C SER A 334 2.07 -22.00 35.17
N LEU A 335 2.50 -21.33 36.24
CA LEU A 335 2.63 -21.88 37.59
C LEU A 335 1.76 -21.13 38.64
N LEU A 336 0.64 -20.51 38.19
CA LEU A 336 -0.41 -20.06 39.11
C LEU A 336 -1.76 -20.62 38.68
#